data_fc9b26d773bbc9fbdca29835df950d5d
#
_entry.id   fc9b26d773bbc9fbdca29835df950d5d
#
_cell.length_a   1.000
_cell.length_b   1.000
_cell.length_c   1.000
_cell.angle_alpha   90.00
_cell.angle_beta   90.00
_cell.angle_gamma   90.00
#
_symmetry.space_group_name_H-M   'P 1'
#
loop_
_entity.id
_entity.type
_entity.pdbx_description
1 polymer ?
#
loop_
_entity_poly.entity_id
_entity_poly.type
_entity_poly.pdbx_seq_one_letter_code
_entity_poly.pdbx_strand_id
1 'polypeptide(L)'
;FVQFVNGKGELTEETPFAGLFVKKADPEVIKNLDARNQLFEAPQFEHEYPHCWRCDTPLIYYARESWYIRETAVKDDLIRNNNTVNWIPESIGKGRFGNWLENIQDWAISRNRYWGTPLNIWECECGHQECIGSRAELAERAGDPKAAEVELHRPYIDEVTLTCPDCGKTMHRVPEVIDCWFDSGAMPFAQHHYPFENKELFEQQFPAQFISEAVDQTRGWFHSLMAESTLLFNKAPYENVIVLGHVQDENGQKMSKSKGNAVDPFEALNTHGADAIRWYFYINSAPWLPNRFHGKAVQEGQRK
;
A
#
# COMPACT_ATOMS: atom_id res chain seq x y z
N PHE A 1 -26.03 -3.14 -7.61
CA PHE A 1 -25.09 -4.20 -7.24
C PHE A 1 -25.77 -5.13 -6.24
N VAL A 2 -25.67 -6.45 -6.44
CA VAL A 2 -26.22 -7.45 -5.53
C VAL A 2 -25.06 -8.27 -4.98
N GLN A 3 -25.01 -8.40 -3.65
CA GLN A 3 -23.96 -9.13 -2.93
C GLN A 3 -24.51 -10.46 -2.41
N PHE A 4 -24.15 -11.54 -3.08
CA PHE A 4 -24.63 -12.90 -2.71
C PHE A 4 -23.73 -13.62 -1.70
N VAL A 5 -22.67 -12.98 -1.22
CA VAL A 5 -21.71 -13.58 -0.27
C VAL A 5 -21.64 -12.70 0.98
N ASN A 6 -21.81 -13.30 2.15
CA ASN A 6 -21.69 -12.61 3.44
C ASN A 6 -20.24 -12.46 3.92
N GLY A 7 -20.03 -11.77 5.02
CA GLY A 7 -18.69 -11.54 5.60
C GLY A 7 -17.94 -12.80 6.05
N LYS A 8 -18.58 -13.98 6.09
CA LYS A 8 -17.97 -15.28 6.38
C LYS A 8 -17.59 -16.04 5.11
N GLY A 9 -17.89 -15.50 3.92
CA GLY A 9 -17.70 -16.16 2.64
C GLY A 9 -18.78 -17.19 2.30
N GLU A 10 -19.94 -17.12 2.97
CA GLU A 10 -21.09 -18.00 2.73
C GLU A 10 -22.11 -17.30 1.83
N LEU A 11 -22.81 -18.08 1.01
CA LEU A 11 -23.89 -17.57 0.17
C LEU A 11 -25.07 -17.12 1.02
N THR A 12 -25.71 -16.02 0.60
CA THR A 12 -26.85 -15.40 1.29
C THR A 12 -28.19 -16.06 0.94
N GLU A 13 -29.25 -15.69 1.66
CA GLU A 13 -30.59 -16.25 1.47
C GLU A 13 -31.24 -15.90 0.12
N GLU A 14 -30.69 -14.93 -0.60
CA GLU A 14 -31.11 -14.61 -1.98
C GLU A 14 -30.71 -15.70 -2.99
N THR A 15 -29.92 -16.69 -2.56
CA THR A 15 -29.53 -17.81 -3.41
C THR A 15 -30.10 -19.13 -2.87
N PRO A 16 -30.39 -20.13 -3.74
CA PRO A 16 -30.82 -21.44 -3.29
C PRO A 16 -29.76 -22.25 -2.57
N PHE A 17 -28.56 -21.68 -2.40
CA PHE A 17 -27.37 -22.29 -1.78
C PHE A 17 -26.99 -21.60 -0.47
N ALA A 18 -27.91 -20.91 0.18
CA ALA A 18 -27.69 -20.16 1.40
C ALA A 18 -26.93 -20.97 2.49
N GLY A 19 -25.97 -20.32 3.14
CA GLY A 19 -25.15 -20.91 4.19
C GLY A 19 -23.99 -21.79 3.70
N LEU A 20 -23.88 -22.10 2.40
CA LEU A 20 -22.71 -22.79 1.86
C LEU A 20 -21.55 -21.81 1.64
N PHE A 21 -20.37 -22.21 2.07
CA PHE A 21 -19.14 -21.48 1.72
C PHE A 21 -18.95 -21.47 0.20
N VAL A 22 -18.67 -20.32 -0.38
CA VAL A 22 -18.68 -20.08 -1.82
C VAL A 22 -17.95 -21.13 -2.64
N LYS A 23 -16.77 -21.59 -2.23
CA LYS A 23 -16.02 -22.65 -2.92
C LYS A 23 -16.66 -24.04 -2.82
N LYS A 24 -17.44 -24.29 -1.77
CA LYS A 24 -18.22 -25.52 -1.63
C LYS A 24 -19.53 -25.48 -2.40
N ALA A 25 -20.00 -24.29 -2.72
CA ALA A 25 -21.20 -24.11 -3.52
C ALA A 25 -20.96 -24.32 -5.02
N ASP A 26 -19.72 -24.15 -5.52
CA ASP A 26 -19.40 -24.26 -6.96
C ASP A 26 -19.98 -25.55 -7.60
N PRO A 27 -19.76 -26.77 -7.06
CA PRO A 27 -20.32 -27.99 -7.62
C PRO A 27 -21.86 -28.03 -7.63
N GLU A 28 -22.50 -27.48 -6.60
CA GLU A 28 -23.95 -27.44 -6.48
C GLU A 28 -24.57 -26.43 -7.44
N VAL A 29 -23.90 -25.31 -7.68
CA VAL A 29 -24.28 -24.32 -8.70
C VAL A 29 -24.22 -24.96 -10.09
N ILE A 30 -23.14 -25.66 -10.40
CA ILE A 30 -22.97 -26.37 -11.68
C ILE A 30 -24.09 -27.39 -11.90
N LYS A 31 -24.39 -28.23 -10.91
CA LYS A 31 -25.52 -29.22 -10.99
C LYS A 31 -26.84 -28.51 -11.19
N ASN A 32 -27.13 -27.41 -10.52
CA ASN A 32 -28.36 -26.67 -10.64
C ASN A 32 -28.53 -26.07 -12.05
N LEU A 33 -27.44 -25.48 -12.59
CA LEU A 33 -27.44 -24.96 -13.95
C LEU A 33 -27.64 -26.05 -15.00
N ASP A 34 -26.99 -27.19 -14.83
CA ASP A 34 -27.13 -28.34 -15.72
C ASP A 34 -28.56 -28.89 -15.71
N ALA A 35 -29.15 -29.11 -14.54
CA ALA A 35 -30.54 -29.55 -14.38
C ALA A 35 -31.56 -28.60 -15.01
N ARG A 36 -31.22 -27.34 -15.19
CA ARG A 36 -32.06 -26.31 -15.82
C ARG A 36 -31.73 -26.10 -17.30
N ASN A 37 -30.82 -26.87 -17.88
CA ASN A 37 -30.28 -26.70 -19.24
C ASN A 37 -29.72 -25.28 -19.48
N GLN A 38 -29.08 -24.70 -18.45
CA GLN A 38 -28.47 -23.38 -18.48
C GLN A 38 -26.92 -23.45 -18.37
N LEU A 39 -26.35 -24.63 -18.20
CA LEU A 39 -24.94 -24.84 -18.20
C LEU A 39 -24.42 -24.92 -19.64
N PHE A 40 -23.55 -23.96 -20.01
CA PHE A 40 -22.89 -24.01 -21.32
C PHE A 40 -21.70 -24.98 -21.29
N GLU A 41 -20.77 -24.78 -20.34
CA GLU A 41 -19.58 -25.59 -20.18
C GLU A 41 -19.01 -25.41 -18.76
N ALA A 42 -18.36 -26.43 -18.21
CA ALA A 42 -17.65 -26.37 -16.94
C ALA A 42 -16.32 -27.15 -17.00
N PRO A 43 -15.36 -26.71 -17.83
CA PRO A 43 -14.07 -27.37 -17.95
C PRO A 43 -13.29 -27.25 -16.66
N GLN A 44 -12.52 -28.30 -16.32
CA GLN A 44 -11.52 -28.22 -15.29
C GLN A 44 -10.28 -27.52 -15.84
N PHE A 45 -9.81 -26.50 -15.15
CA PHE A 45 -8.67 -25.71 -15.53
C PHE A 45 -7.70 -25.59 -14.37
N GLU A 46 -6.47 -26.01 -14.56
CA GLU A 46 -5.40 -25.86 -13.59
C GLU A 46 -4.73 -24.51 -13.77
N HIS A 47 -4.71 -23.70 -12.72
CA HIS A 47 -4.09 -22.37 -12.73
C HIS A 47 -3.57 -22.00 -11.34
N GLU A 48 -2.66 -21.03 -11.27
CA GLU A 48 -2.25 -20.45 -10.01
C GLU A 48 -3.41 -19.70 -9.36
N TYR A 49 -3.65 -19.93 -8.07
CA TYR A 49 -4.71 -19.31 -7.32
C TYR A 49 -4.15 -18.53 -6.12
N PRO A 50 -4.61 -17.30 -5.86
CA PRO A 50 -4.10 -16.51 -4.74
C PRO A 50 -4.55 -17.07 -3.40
N HIS A 51 -3.60 -17.22 -2.49
CA HIS A 51 -3.80 -17.66 -1.12
C HIS A 51 -3.37 -16.59 -0.12
N CYS A 52 -3.95 -16.61 1.06
CA CYS A 52 -3.55 -15.73 2.15
C CYS A 52 -2.12 -16.02 2.58
N TRP A 53 -1.24 -15.03 2.51
CA TRP A 53 0.18 -15.18 2.86
C TRP A 53 0.41 -15.61 4.34
N ARG A 54 -0.60 -15.47 5.20
CA ARG A 54 -0.51 -15.78 6.64
C ARG A 54 -1.04 -17.17 7.00
N CYS A 55 -2.17 -17.58 6.45
CA CYS A 55 -2.84 -18.82 6.82
C CYS A 55 -3.08 -19.78 5.64
N ASP A 56 -2.57 -19.44 4.46
CA ASP A 56 -2.67 -20.22 3.23
C ASP A 56 -4.10 -20.55 2.77
N THR A 57 -5.09 -19.86 3.30
CA THR A 57 -6.50 -20.02 2.88
C THR A 57 -6.69 -19.42 1.49
N PRO A 58 -7.38 -20.11 0.56
CA PRO A 58 -7.74 -19.54 -0.74
C PRO A 58 -8.52 -18.24 -0.59
N LEU A 59 -8.12 -17.21 -1.34
CA LEU A 59 -8.83 -15.94 -1.35
C LEU A 59 -10.07 -16.01 -2.21
N ILE A 60 -11.05 -15.15 -1.94
CA ILE A 60 -12.24 -14.99 -2.76
C ILE A 60 -12.36 -13.54 -3.22
N TYR A 61 -12.96 -13.33 -4.38
CA TYR A 61 -13.38 -11.99 -4.82
C TYR A 61 -14.62 -11.61 -4.04
N TYR A 62 -14.53 -10.48 -3.32
CA TYR A 62 -15.58 -10.00 -2.46
C TYR A 62 -15.66 -8.47 -2.55
N ALA A 63 -16.82 -7.94 -2.91
CA ALA A 63 -17.02 -6.51 -2.98
C ALA A 63 -17.17 -5.92 -1.57
N ARG A 64 -16.48 -4.83 -1.30
CA ARG A 64 -16.52 -4.11 -0.04
C ARG A 64 -16.53 -2.62 -0.31
N GLU A 65 -17.25 -1.90 0.52
CA GLU A 65 -17.11 -0.45 0.60
C GLU A 65 -15.70 -0.11 1.07
N SER A 66 -15.11 0.89 0.46
CA SER A 66 -13.74 1.33 0.74
C SER A 66 -13.61 2.82 0.46
N TRP A 67 -12.72 3.46 1.18
CA TRP A 67 -12.34 4.85 0.93
C TRP A 67 -11.28 4.92 -0.16
N TYR A 68 -11.43 5.89 -1.05
CA TYR A 68 -10.53 6.08 -2.18
C TYR A 68 -10.03 7.52 -2.25
N ILE A 69 -8.76 7.68 -2.59
CA ILE A 69 -8.23 8.93 -3.12
C ILE A 69 -8.38 8.89 -4.64
N ARG A 70 -9.05 9.89 -5.22
CA ARG A 70 -9.28 9.97 -6.65
C ARG A 70 -8.04 10.44 -7.40
N GLU A 71 -7.06 9.57 -7.55
CA GLU A 71 -5.81 9.86 -8.27
C GLU A 71 -6.04 10.12 -9.76
N THR A 72 -7.08 9.55 -10.34
CA THR A 72 -7.47 9.78 -11.73
C THR A 72 -7.79 11.25 -12.01
N ALA A 73 -8.21 12.03 -11.00
CA ALA A 73 -8.47 13.46 -11.13
C ALA A 73 -7.19 14.30 -11.28
N VAL A 74 -6.04 13.79 -10.84
CA VAL A 74 -4.73 14.49 -10.90
C VAL A 74 -3.72 13.75 -11.79
N LYS A 75 -4.18 12.86 -12.64
CA LYS A 75 -3.36 12.02 -13.51
C LYS A 75 -2.35 12.82 -14.34
N ASP A 76 -2.81 13.89 -14.98
CA ASP A 76 -1.94 14.72 -15.84
C ASP A 76 -0.87 15.45 -15.01
N ASP A 77 -1.21 15.83 -13.79
CA ASP A 77 -0.27 16.43 -12.85
C ASP A 77 0.78 15.42 -12.35
N LEU A 78 0.37 14.19 -12.06
CA LEU A 78 1.28 13.09 -11.72
C LEU A 78 2.29 12.83 -12.85
N ILE A 79 1.83 12.74 -14.09
CA ILE A 79 2.68 12.54 -15.27
C ILE A 79 3.63 13.73 -15.45
N ARG A 80 3.13 14.97 -15.35
CA ARG A 80 3.93 16.17 -15.45
C ARG A 80 5.03 16.20 -14.38
N ASN A 81 4.68 15.94 -13.13
CA ASN A 81 5.63 15.92 -12.02
C ASN A 81 6.67 14.81 -12.19
N ASN A 82 6.28 13.61 -12.60
CA ASN A 82 7.20 12.53 -12.92
C ASN A 82 8.24 12.93 -13.99
N ASN A 83 7.83 13.69 -14.99
CA ASN A 83 8.72 14.13 -16.07
C ASN A 83 9.77 15.16 -15.61
N THR A 84 9.66 15.72 -14.41
CA THR A 84 10.68 16.61 -13.84
C THR A 84 11.78 15.84 -13.09
N VAL A 85 11.58 14.56 -12.80
CA VAL A 85 12.48 13.73 -12.00
C VAL A 85 13.59 13.14 -12.87
N ASN A 86 14.81 13.21 -12.37
CA ASN A 86 15.96 12.54 -12.97
C ASN A 86 16.00 11.07 -12.50
N TRP A 87 15.46 10.17 -13.31
CA TRP A 87 15.47 8.73 -13.05
C TRP A 87 16.75 8.07 -13.56
N ILE A 88 17.36 7.25 -12.71
CA ILE A 88 18.55 6.47 -13.03
C ILE A 88 18.24 4.97 -12.78
N PRO A 89 18.00 4.16 -13.83
CA PRO A 89 18.00 4.52 -15.25
C PRO A 89 16.70 5.22 -15.69
N GLU A 90 16.83 6.08 -16.68
CA GLU A 90 15.71 6.87 -17.25
C GLU A 90 14.55 5.98 -17.73
N SER A 91 14.85 4.78 -18.20
CA SER A 91 13.85 3.81 -18.67
C SER A 91 12.82 3.40 -17.61
N ILE A 92 13.14 3.52 -16.33
CA ILE A 92 12.18 3.24 -15.25
C ILE A 92 11.16 4.37 -15.14
N GLY A 93 11.59 5.61 -15.15
CA GLY A 93 10.71 6.78 -15.09
C GLY A 93 9.76 6.89 -16.27
N LYS A 94 10.28 6.70 -17.48
CA LYS A 94 9.49 6.74 -18.73
C LYS A 94 8.68 5.46 -18.97
N GLY A 95 9.25 4.30 -18.66
CA GLY A 95 8.65 3.00 -18.90
C GLY A 95 7.80 2.52 -17.73
N ARG A 96 8.40 1.74 -16.80
CA ARG A 96 7.65 1.05 -15.74
C ARG A 96 6.81 1.98 -14.86
N PHE A 97 7.36 3.12 -14.44
CA PHE A 97 6.65 4.08 -13.60
C PHE A 97 5.74 4.99 -14.41
N GLY A 98 6.22 5.53 -15.55
CA GLY A 98 5.40 6.36 -16.44
C GLY A 98 4.16 5.64 -16.94
N ASN A 99 4.31 4.41 -17.46
CA ASN A 99 3.16 3.58 -17.87
C ASN A 99 2.18 3.28 -16.74
N TRP A 100 2.67 3.20 -15.50
CA TRP A 100 1.80 3.08 -14.34
C TRP A 100 0.95 4.32 -14.14
N LEU A 101 1.55 5.50 -14.18
CA LEU A 101 0.83 6.77 -14.04
C LEU A 101 -0.15 7.02 -15.19
N GLU A 102 0.21 6.62 -16.42
CA GLU A 102 -0.70 6.70 -17.57
C GLU A 102 -1.95 5.84 -17.41
N ASN A 103 -1.86 4.75 -16.64
CA ASN A 103 -2.95 3.82 -16.38
C ASN A 103 -3.39 3.84 -14.91
N ILE A 104 -3.16 4.96 -14.23
CA ILE A 104 -3.45 5.10 -12.80
C ILE A 104 -4.92 4.82 -12.50
N GLN A 105 -5.17 4.11 -11.42
CA GLN A 105 -6.49 3.90 -10.85
C GLN A 105 -6.59 4.64 -9.53
N ASP A 106 -7.81 4.91 -9.07
CA ASP A 106 -8.02 5.52 -7.78
C ASP A 106 -7.45 4.65 -6.65
N TRP A 107 -6.77 5.26 -5.72
CA TRP A 107 -6.07 4.56 -4.65
C TRP A 107 -7.02 4.19 -3.51
N ALA A 108 -7.30 2.91 -3.35
CA ALA A 108 -8.04 2.39 -2.20
C ALA A 108 -7.19 2.51 -0.95
N ILE A 109 -7.48 3.49 -0.08
CA ILE A 109 -6.66 3.82 1.10
C ILE A 109 -7.12 3.15 2.38
N SER A 110 -8.36 2.71 2.48
CA SER A 110 -8.86 2.11 3.72
C SER A 110 -8.45 0.64 3.86
N ARG A 111 -8.14 0.24 5.09
CA ARG A 111 -7.83 -1.15 5.46
C ARG A 111 -8.68 -1.57 6.64
N ASN A 112 -9.22 -2.78 6.57
CA ASN A 112 -9.97 -3.38 7.65
C ASN A 112 -9.01 -4.12 8.59
N ARG A 113 -8.30 -3.33 9.42
CA ARG A 113 -7.33 -3.79 10.40
C ARG A 113 -7.63 -3.15 11.74
N TYR A 114 -7.21 -3.82 12.81
CA TYR A 114 -7.32 -3.23 14.14
C TYR A 114 -6.25 -2.17 14.37
N TRP A 115 -4.99 -2.49 14.03
CA TRP A 115 -3.86 -1.60 14.23
C TRP A 115 -3.43 -0.93 12.94
N GLY A 116 -3.18 0.35 13.03
CA GLY A 116 -2.72 1.26 11.97
C GLY A 116 -3.17 2.67 12.27
N THR A 117 -2.83 3.62 11.42
CA THR A 117 -3.30 5.01 11.52
C THR A 117 -4.79 5.06 11.21
N PRO A 118 -5.66 5.42 12.18
CA PRO A 118 -7.10 5.49 11.94
C PRO A 118 -7.46 6.54 10.91
N LEU A 119 -8.42 6.25 10.03
CA LEU A 119 -9.01 7.27 9.17
C LEU A 119 -9.71 8.32 10.06
N ASN A 120 -9.37 9.57 9.83
CA ASN A 120 -9.86 10.72 10.60
C ASN A 120 -11.19 11.25 10.07
N ILE A 121 -12.12 10.33 9.75
CA ILE A 121 -13.44 10.63 9.20
C ILE A 121 -14.52 10.20 10.18
N TRP A 122 -15.44 11.12 10.49
CA TRP A 122 -16.64 10.83 11.26
C TRP A 122 -17.86 10.84 10.36
N GLU A 123 -18.75 9.90 10.56
CA GLU A 123 -19.94 9.71 9.75
C GLU A 123 -21.20 9.69 10.60
N CYS A 124 -22.27 10.28 10.06
CA CYS A 124 -23.59 10.30 10.66
C CYS A 124 -24.53 9.33 9.89
N GLU A 125 -25.51 8.77 10.59
CA GLU A 125 -26.57 7.97 9.96
C GLU A 125 -27.35 8.70 8.86
N CYS A 126 -27.36 10.05 8.85
CA CYS A 126 -27.97 10.83 7.77
C CYS A 126 -27.10 10.93 6.51
N GLY A 127 -25.87 10.36 6.52
CA GLY A 127 -24.92 10.40 5.42
C GLY A 127 -23.97 11.60 5.45
N HIS A 128 -24.06 12.49 6.46
CA HIS A 128 -23.09 13.56 6.63
C HIS A 128 -21.73 13.01 7.08
N GLN A 129 -20.65 13.50 6.48
CA GLN A 129 -19.28 13.07 6.75
C GLN A 129 -18.38 14.28 7.00
N GLU A 130 -17.50 14.16 7.98
CA GLU A 130 -16.49 15.17 8.31
C GLU A 130 -15.11 14.53 8.43
N CYS A 131 -14.11 15.19 7.83
CA CYS A 131 -12.71 14.84 7.97
C CYS A 131 -12.04 15.82 8.94
N ILE A 132 -11.49 15.34 10.04
CA ILE A 132 -10.87 16.16 11.08
C ILE A 132 -9.36 16.25 10.84
N GLY A 133 -8.85 17.46 10.62
CA GLY A 133 -7.47 17.72 10.22
C GLY A 133 -6.48 17.98 11.35
N SER A 134 -6.96 18.20 12.59
CA SER A 134 -6.06 18.50 13.73
C SER A 134 -6.66 18.14 15.08
N ARG A 135 -5.80 18.01 16.09
CA ARG A 135 -6.23 17.81 17.48
C ARG A 135 -7.07 18.98 18.02
N ALA A 136 -6.75 20.20 17.62
CA ALA A 136 -7.51 21.38 18.00
C ALA A 136 -8.92 21.36 17.41
N GLU A 137 -9.04 21.03 16.14
CA GLU A 137 -10.32 20.85 15.46
C GLU A 137 -11.13 19.71 16.08
N LEU A 138 -10.48 18.59 16.43
CA LEU A 138 -11.14 17.47 17.09
C LEU A 138 -11.77 17.91 18.42
N ALA A 139 -11.04 18.65 19.24
CA ALA A 139 -11.54 19.18 20.51
C ALA A 139 -12.71 20.15 20.32
N GLU A 140 -12.61 21.06 19.35
CA GLU A 140 -13.66 22.01 18.99
C GLU A 140 -14.93 21.30 18.55
N ARG A 141 -14.81 20.33 17.62
CA ARG A 141 -15.94 19.61 17.05
C ARG A 141 -16.58 18.63 18.06
N ALA A 142 -15.80 18.04 18.95
CA ALA A 142 -16.29 17.20 20.04
C ALA A 142 -16.94 18.01 21.18
N GLY A 143 -16.64 19.31 21.25
CA GLY A 143 -17.07 20.14 22.38
C GLY A 143 -16.38 19.78 23.71
N ASP A 144 -15.25 19.08 23.64
CA ASP A 144 -14.47 18.64 24.79
C ASP A 144 -12.97 18.92 24.57
N PRO A 145 -12.35 19.83 25.33
CA PRO A 145 -10.94 20.11 25.25
C PRO A 145 -10.03 18.89 25.44
N LYS A 146 -10.49 17.88 26.18
CA LYS A 146 -9.72 16.63 26.40
C LYS A 146 -9.58 15.80 25.15
N ALA A 147 -10.44 15.96 24.15
CA ALA A 147 -10.32 15.27 22.89
C ALA A 147 -9.02 15.63 22.14
N ALA A 148 -8.42 16.81 22.39
CA ALA A 148 -7.11 17.17 21.86
C ALA A 148 -5.95 16.30 22.39
N GLU A 149 -6.11 15.69 23.55
CA GLU A 149 -5.08 14.90 24.23
C GLU A 149 -5.29 13.39 24.07
N VAL A 150 -6.38 12.96 23.41
CA VAL A 150 -6.69 11.55 23.25
C VAL A 150 -5.59 10.82 22.46
N GLU A 151 -5.33 9.57 22.83
CA GLU A 151 -4.51 8.67 22.01
C GLU A 151 -5.21 8.40 20.68
N LEU A 152 -4.53 8.74 19.55
CA LEU A 152 -5.14 8.70 18.22
C LEU A 152 -5.29 7.29 17.63
N HIS A 153 -4.76 6.26 18.29
CA HIS A 153 -4.99 4.87 17.90
C HIS A 153 -6.28 4.30 18.48
N ARG A 154 -6.73 3.21 17.87
CA ARG A 154 -7.83 2.41 18.40
C ARG A 154 -7.41 1.71 19.72
N PRO A 155 -8.31 1.57 20.69
CA PRO A 155 -9.74 1.90 20.65
C PRO A 155 -10.05 3.38 21.02
N TYR A 156 -9.10 4.13 21.52
CA TYR A 156 -9.30 5.41 22.19
C TYR A 156 -9.96 6.46 21.30
N ILE A 157 -9.49 6.61 20.04
CA ILE A 157 -10.06 7.58 19.10
C ILE A 157 -11.50 7.22 18.71
N ASP A 158 -11.88 5.95 18.76
CA ASP A 158 -13.23 5.48 18.42
C ASP A 158 -14.27 5.89 19.46
N GLU A 159 -13.83 6.27 20.68
CA GLU A 159 -14.70 6.77 21.76
C GLU A 159 -15.06 8.26 21.59
N VAL A 160 -14.32 8.99 20.75
CA VAL A 160 -14.60 10.40 20.46
C VAL A 160 -15.74 10.51 19.46
N THR A 161 -16.83 11.14 19.87
CA THR A 161 -18.01 11.38 19.04
C THR A 161 -18.19 12.86 18.73
N LEU A 162 -18.80 13.17 17.59
CA LEU A 162 -19.12 14.53 17.19
C LEU A 162 -20.64 14.70 17.09
N THR A 163 -21.11 15.95 17.09
CA THR A 163 -22.50 16.27 16.79
C THR A 163 -22.66 16.64 15.33
N CYS A 164 -23.55 15.96 14.64
CA CYS A 164 -23.83 16.22 13.24
C CYS A 164 -24.45 17.62 13.06
N PRO A 165 -23.87 18.49 12.21
CA PRO A 165 -24.41 19.82 11.99
C PRO A 165 -25.76 19.80 11.23
N ASP A 166 -26.02 18.76 10.44
CA ASP A 166 -27.21 18.69 9.61
C ASP A 166 -28.45 18.17 10.36
N CYS A 167 -28.28 17.19 11.27
CA CYS A 167 -29.41 16.54 11.92
C CYS A 167 -29.34 16.48 13.45
N GLY A 168 -28.23 16.95 14.05
CA GLY A 168 -28.03 16.97 15.50
C GLY A 168 -27.76 15.60 16.15
N LYS A 169 -27.69 14.51 15.37
CA LYS A 169 -27.36 13.17 15.87
C LYS A 169 -25.86 13.01 16.11
N THR A 170 -25.53 11.97 16.86
CA THR A 170 -24.13 11.58 17.11
C THR A 170 -23.49 11.03 15.84
N MET A 171 -22.27 11.49 15.56
CA MET A 171 -21.38 10.96 14.52
C MET A 171 -20.31 10.08 15.17
N HIS A 172 -19.98 9.00 14.51
CA HIS A 172 -18.93 8.08 14.91
C HIS A 172 -17.83 8.02 13.87
N ARG A 173 -16.60 7.79 14.32
CA ARG A 173 -15.48 7.59 13.41
C ARG A 173 -15.67 6.30 12.60
N VAL A 174 -15.34 6.32 11.32
CA VAL A 174 -15.33 5.12 10.48
C VAL A 174 -14.31 4.10 10.99
N PRO A 175 -14.62 2.78 10.99
CA PRO A 175 -13.80 1.78 11.71
C PRO A 175 -12.45 1.47 11.02
N GLU A 176 -12.25 1.91 9.79
CA GLU A 176 -11.07 1.59 9.00
C GLU A 176 -9.83 2.33 9.51
N VAL A 177 -8.67 1.76 9.16
CA VAL A 177 -7.37 2.42 9.25
C VAL A 177 -6.85 2.73 7.85
N ILE A 178 -5.94 3.68 7.74
CA ILE A 178 -5.34 4.07 6.47
C ILE A 178 -4.30 3.03 6.02
N ASP A 179 -4.06 2.96 4.73
CA ASP A 179 -2.98 2.16 4.15
C ASP A 179 -1.61 2.65 4.65
N CYS A 180 -0.75 1.75 5.11
CA CYS A 180 0.60 2.09 5.56
C CYS A 180 1.48 2.74 4.47
N TRP A 181 1.12 2.58 3.20
CA TRP A 181 1.78 3.30 2.10
C TRP A 181 1.47 4.79 2.12
N PHE A 182 0.32 5.18 2.63
CA PHE A 182 0.00 6.60 2.89
C PHE A 182 0.90 7.16 3.98
N ASP A 183 1.04 6.47 5.11
CA ASP A 183 1.94 6.91 6.18
C ASP A 183 3.38 7.10 5.67
N SER A 184 3.86 6.19 4.83
CA SER A 184 5.21 6.28 4.25
C SER A 184 5.34 7.37 3.18
N GLY A 185 4.27 7.63 2.43
CA GLY A 185 4.20 8.72 1.45
C GLY A 185 4.16 10.10 2.10
N ALA A 186 3.57 10.19 3.30
CA ALA A 186 3.51 11.40 4.10
C ALA A 186 4.85 11.82 4.73
N MET A 187 5.86 10.94 4.74
CA MET A 187 7.13 11.14 5.44
C MET A 187 7.79 12.50 5.17
N PRO A 188 7.87 13.01 3.92
CA PRO A 188 8.59 14.26 3.64
C PRO A 188 8.08 15.46 4.42
N PHE A 189 6.79 15.53 4.72
CA PHE A 189 6.18 16.63 5.46
C PHE A 189 5.80 16.23 6.89
N ALA A 190 5.40 14.99 7.13
CA ALA A 190 5.00 14.51 8.45
C ALA A 190 6.16 14.52 9.47
N GLN A 191 7.39 14.20 9.04
CA GLN A 191 8.58 14.25 9.91
C GLN A 191 8.87 15.64 10.47
N HIS A 192 8.41 16.68 9.80
CA HIS A 192 8.56 18.07 10.22
C HIS A 192 7.35 18.58 10.99
N HIS A 193 6.29 17.78 11.15
CA HIS A 193 4.98 18.20 11.64
C HIS A 193 4.42 19.39 10.84
N TYR A 194 4.72 19.41 9.53
CA TYR A 194 4.20 20.42 8.61
C TYR A 194 2.68 20.23 8.40
N PRO A 195 1.86 21.30 8.32
CA PRO A 195 2.24 22.72 8.30
C PRO A 195 2.30 23.41 9.66
N PHE A 196 2.15 22.69 10.77
CA PHE A 196 1.99 23.25 12.11
C PHE A 196 3.32 23.70 12.71
N GLU A 197 4.42 23.00 12.38
CA GLU A 197 5.78 23.25 12.86
C GLU A 197 6.78 23.15 11.72
N ASN A 198 8.01 23.65 11.94
CA ASN A 198 9.18 23.49 11.09
C ASN A 198 8.96 23.81 9.58
N LYS A 199 8.07 24.74 9.28
CA LYS A 199 7.70 25.10 7.90
C LYS A 199 8.91 25.50 7.06
N GLU A 200 9.78 26.37 7.58
CA GLU A 200 10.97 26.84 6.87
C GLU A 200 11.95 25.70 6.57
N LEU A 201 12.11 24.78 7.53
CA LEU A 201 12.99 23.61 7.36
C LEU A 201 12.42 22.67 6.26
N PHE A 202 11.11 22.42 6.28
CA PHE A 202 10.47 21.66 5.23
C PHE A 202 10.66 22.30 3.84
N GLU A 203 10.40 23.60 3.72
CA GLU A 203 10.52 24.32 2.45
C GLU A 203 11.96 24.30 1.89
N GLN A 204 12.98 24.24 2.76
CA GLN A 204 14.39 24.12 2.36
C GLN A 204 14.78 22.71 1.92
N GLN A 205 14.12 21.68 2.43
CA GLN A 205 14.47 20.27 2.20
C GLN A 205 13.56 19.56 1.21
N PHE A 206 12.47 20.22 0.77
CA PHE A 206 11.51 19.63 -0.14
C PHE A 206 11.51 20.34 -1.51
N PRO A 207 11.63 19.58 -2.61
CA PRO A 207 11.74 18.11 -2.72
C PRO A 207 13.09 17.58 -2.24
N ALA A 208 13.14 16.27 -1.92
CA ALA A 208 14.40 15.61 -1.61
C ALA A 208 15.34 15.63 -2.82
N GLN A 209 16.60 15.98 -2.63
CA GLN A 209 17.59 15.99 -3.72
C GLN A 209 17.84 14.59 -4.28
N PHE A 210 17.71 13.56 -3.43
CA PHE A 210 18.01 12.20 -3.83
C PHE A 210 17.27 11.17 -2.98
N ILE A 211 16.72 10.13 -3.65
CA ILE A 211 16.24 8.91 -3.00
C ILE A 211 16.76 7.69 -3.77
N SER A 212 16.83 6.53 -3.10
CA SER A 212 17.20 5.27 -3.73
C SER A 212 16.52 4.09 -3.06
N GLU A 213 15.84 3.28 -3.85
CA GLU A 213 15.21 2.03 -3.47
C GLU A 213 15.13 1.07 -4.68
N ALA A 214 14.71 -0.17 -4.44
CA ALA A 214 14.60 -1.16 -5.50
C ALA A 214 13.41 -0.91 -6.44
N VAL A 215 13.46 -1.52 -7.61
CA VAL A 215 12.51 -1.32 -8.72
C VAL A 215 11.06 -1.67 -8.38
N ASP A 216 10.81 -2.52 -7.40
CA ASP A 216 9.47 -2.84 -6.91
C ASP A 216 8.79 -1.62 -6.28
N GLN A 217 9.53 -0.63 -5.77
CA GLN A 217 9.01 0.61 -5.19
C GLN A 217 8.35 1.55 -6.21
N THR A 218 8.44 1.27 -7.49
CA THR A 218 7.57 1.90 -8.50
C THR A 218 6.08 1.59 -8.29
N ARG A 219 5.75 0.56 -7.51
CA ARG A 219 4.41 0.15 -7.07
C ARG A 219 4.27 0.20 -5.55
N GLY A 220 5.00 1.07 -4.90
CA GLY A 220 5.04 1.23 -3.46
C GLY A 220 5.46 2.65 -3.12
N TRP A 221 6.59 2.83 -2.46
CA TRP A 221 7.01 4.11 -1.90
C TRP A 221 7.22 5.23 -2.94
N PHE A 222 7.80 4.94 -4.09
CA PHE A 222 7.93 5.97 -5.14
C PHE A 222 6.58 6.51 -5.61
N HIS A 223 5.57 5.63 -5.68
CA HIS A 223 4.21 6.02 -6.05
C HIS A 223 3.54 6.81 -4.92
N SER A 224 3.51 6.33 -3.69
CA SER A 224 2.84 7.02 -2.57
C SER A 224 3.44 8.42 -2.32
N LEU A 225 4.78 8.55 -2.38
CA LEU A 225 5.44 9.87 -2.34
C LEU A 225 4.96 10.80 -3.46
N MET A 226 4.93 10.31 -4.71
CA MET A 226 4.52 11.10 -5.86
C MET A 226 3.03 11.50 -5.79
N ALA A 227 2.17 10.58 -5.37
CA ALA A 227 0.74 10.80 -5.23
C ALA A 227 0.45 11.92 -4.22
N GLU A 228 0.93 11.77 -2.99
CA GLU A 228 0.68 12.73 -1.93
C GLU A 228 1.31 14.09 -2.19
N SER A 229 2.54 14.11 -2.71
CA SER A 229 3.20 15.35 -3.10
C SER A 229 2.45 16.08 -4.22
N THR A 230 1.94 15.36 -5.19
CA THR A 230 1.15 15.96 -6.27
C THR A 230 -0.17 16.52 -5.75
N LEU A 231 -0.86 15.77 -4.90
CA LEU A 231 -2.14 16.20 -4.32
C LEU A 231 -2.01 17.43 -3.41
N LEU A 232 -0.95 17.50 -2.60
CA LEU A 232 -0.78 18.56 -1.61
C LEU A 232 -0.02 19.79 -2.15
N PHE A 233 0.99 19.57 -2.99
CA PHE A 233 1.93 20.61 -3.40
C PHE A 233 2.01 20.81 -4.91
N ASN A 234 1.38 19.93 -5.69
CA ASN A 234 1.47 19.89 -7.15
C ASN A 234 2.93 19.87 -7.65
N LYS A 235 3.79 19.12 -6.98
CA LYS A 235 5.23 19.08 -7.21
C LYS A 235 5.75 17.64 -7.01
N ALA A 236 6.83 17.27 -7.73
CA ALA A 236 7.52 16.01 -7.47
C ALA A 236 8.16 16.02 -6.07
N PRO A 237 8.13 14.89 -5.33
CA PRO A 237 8.67 14.82 -3.97
C PRO A 237 10.20 14.66 -3.91
N TYR A 238 10.82 14.33 -5.02
CA TYR A 238 12.26 14.08 -5.18
C TYR A 238 12.75 14.55 -6.55
N GLU A 239 14.03 14.94 -6.60
CA GLU A 239 14.68 15.40 -7.83
C GLU A 239 15.40 14.28 -8.58
N ASN A 240 16.09 13.41 -7.84
CA ASN A 240 16.88 12.31 -8.39
C ASN A 240 16.50 10.99 -7.72
N VAL A 241 16.36 9.93 -8.55
CA VAL A 241 16.08 8.57 -8.07
C VAL A 241 17.07 7.59 -8.70
N ILE A 242 17.85 6.89 -7.87
CA ILE A 242 18.57 5.71 -8.32
C ILE A 242 17.72 4.48 -7.99
N VAL A 243 17.28 3.79 -9.03
CA VAL A 243 16.45 2.58 -8.90
C VAL A 243 17.35 1.36 -8.86
N LEU A 244 17.36 0.66 -7.74
CA LEU A 244 18.21 -0.51 -7.54
C LEU A 244 17.62 -1.76 -8.22
N GLY A 245 18.52 -2.59 -8.77
CA GLY A 245 18.20 -3.94 -9.22
C GLY A 245 17.99 -4.89 -8.03
N HIS A 246 17.29 -6.01 -8.31
CA HIS A 246 17.09 -7.03 -7.27
C HIS A 246 18.37 -7.79 -6.94
N VAL A 247 18.55 -8.14 -5.68
CA VAL A 247 19.55 -9.12 -5.26
C VAL A 247 18.99 -10.53 -5.51
N GLN A 248 19.74 -11.32 -6.27
CA GLN A 248 19.41 -12.66 -6.70
C GLN A 248 20.36 -13.69 -6.08
N ASP A 249 19.97 -14.96 -6.10
CA ASP A 249 20.88 -16.05 -5.73
C ASP A 249 21.99 -16.25 -6.81
N GLU A 250 22.89 -17.20 -6.57
CA GLU A 250 24.00 -17.50 -7.50
C GLU A 250 23.52 -17.89 -8.90
N ASN A 251 22.31 -18.44 -9.03
CA ASN A 251 21.69 -18.87 -10.28
C ASN A 251 20.90 -17.75 -10.98
N GLY A 252 20.85 -16.56 -10.40
CA GLY A 252 20.06 -15.45 -10.91
C GLY A 252 18.56 -15.56 -10.62
N GLN A 253 18.17 -16.38 -9.64
CA GLN A 253 16.79 -16.52 -9.21
C GLN A 253 16.47 -15.51 -8.10
N LYS A 254 15.24 -15.00 -8.09
CA LYS A 254 14.76 -14.16 -6.99
C LYS A 254 14.83 -14.93 -5.67
N MET A 255 15.50 -14.36 -4.68
CA MET A 255 15.54 -14.92 -3.32
C MET A 255 14.17 -14.89 -2.66
N SER A 256 13.80 -15.99 -2.01
CA SER A 256 12.55 -16.11 -1.25
C SER A 256 12.72 -17.12 -0.13
N LYS A 257 12.16 -16.81 1.05
CA LYS A 257 12.17 -17.75 2.19
C LYS A 257 11.47 -19.07 1.86
N SER A 258 10.38 -19.02 1.08
CA SER A 258 9.63 -20.22 0.68
C SER A 258 10.41 -21.15 -0.27
N LYS A 259 11.36 -20.61 -1.04
CA LYS A 259 12.22 -21.41 -1.94
C LYS A 259 13.51 -21.88 -1.26
N GLY A 260 13.79 -21.45 -0.04
CA GLY A 260 15.00 -21.80 0.70
C GLY A 260 16.32 -21.28 0.10
N ASN A 261 16.25 -20.34 -0.84
CA ASN A 261 17.42 -19.74 -1.50
C ASN A 261 17.76 -18.33 -0.97
N ALA A 262 17.13 -17.90 0.10
CA ALA A 262 17.44 -16.64 0.75
C ALA A 262 18.69 -16.79 1.60
N VAL A 263 19.61 -15.81 1.51
CA VAL A 263 20.79 -15.71 2.36
C VAL A 263 20.41 -14.95 3.62
N ASP A 264 20.75 -15.47 4.78
CA ASP A 264 20.61 -14.73 6.03
C ASP A 264 21.65 -13.60 6.10
N PRO A 265 21.23 -12.34 6.24
CA PRO A 265 22.16 -11.20 6.26
C PRO A 265 23.15 -11.25 7.42
N PHE A 266 22.74 -11.73 8.59
CA PHE A 266 23.62 -11.80 9.76
C PHE A 266 24.65 -12.90 9.63
N GLU A 267 24.29 -14.07 9.06
CA GLU A 267 25.29 -15.11 8.74
C GLU A 267 26.31 -14.62 7.72
N ALA A 268 25.85 -13.89 6.68
CA ALA A 268 26.75 -13.31 5.69
C ALA A 268 27.68 -12.25 6.31
N LEU A 269 27.16 -11.37 7.16
CA LEU A 269 27.93 -10.36 7.87
C LEU A 269 28.97 -10.99 8.82
N ASN A 270 28.61 -12.02 9.55
CA ASN A 270 29.50 -12.74 10.46
C ASN A 270 30.60 -13.52 9.71
N THR A 271 30.30 -14.03 8.53
CA THR A 271 31.22 -14.81 7.71
C THR A 271 32.21 -13.97 6.92
N HIS A 272 31.73 -12.87 6.33
CA HIS A 272 32.52 -12.08 5.36
C HIS A 272 32.90 -10.69 5.89
N GLY A 273 32.23 -10.21 6.92
CA GLY A 273 32.37 -8.83 7.40
C GLY A 273 31.57 -7.83 6.56
N ALA A 274 31.15 -6.75 7.21
CA ALA A 274 30.32 -5.72 6.57
C ALA A 274 31.02 -5.01 5.40
N ASP A 275 32.31 -4.72 5.54
CA ASP A 275 33.06 -3.98 4.52
C ASP A 275 33.24 -4.79 3.24
N ALA A 276 33.51 -6.10 3.34
CA ALA A 276 33.59 -6.97 2.16
C ALA A 276 32.27 -7.06 1.40
N ILE A 277 31.16 -7.15 2.12
CA ILE A 277 29.82 -7.19 1.52
C ILE A 277 29.47 -5.85 0.85
N ARG A 278 29.73 -4.72 1.53
CA ARG A 278 29.50 -3.39 0.98
C ARG A 278 30.38 -3.15 -0.27
N TRP A 279 31.65 -3.49 -0.18
CA TRP A 279 32.57 -3.39 -1.31
C TRP A 279 32.11 -4.22 -2.51
N TYR A 280 31.68 -5.45 -2.26
CA TYR A 280 31.13 -6.32 -3.30
C TYR A 280 29.98 -5.64 -4.05
N PHE A 281 28.98 -5.07 -3.34
CA PHE A 281 27.86 -4.41 -3.97
C PHE A 281 28.27 -3.16 -4.78
N TYR A 282 29.30 -2.44 -4.35
CA TYR A 282 29.76 -1.25 -5.08
C TYR A 282 30.55 -1.57 -6.35
N ILE A 283 31.28 -2.68 -6.38
CA ILE A 283 32.16 -2.99 -7.51
C ILE A 283 31.60 -3.99 -8.52
N ASN A 284 30.56 -4.76 -8.13
CA ASN A 284 30.13 -5.92 -8.92
C ASN A 284 29.38 -5.52 -10.18
N SER A 285 28.48 -4.55 -10.11
CA SER A 285 27.66 -4.09 -11.25
C SER A 285 27.13 -2.67 -11.01
N ALA A 286 26.56 -2.07 -12.06
CA ALA A 286 25.80 -0.84 -11.88
C ALA A 286 24.60 -1.08 -10.92
N PRO A 287 24.27 -0.12 -10.04
CA PRO A 287 23.27 -0.32 -8.98
C PRO A 287 21.89 -0.74 -9.49
N TRP A 288 21.51 -0.32 -10.67
CA TRP A 288 20.22 -0.64 -11.30
C TRP A 288 20.14 -2.00 -11.98
N LEU A 289 21.28 -2.73 -12.09
CA LEU A 289 21.28 -4.09 -12.63
C LEU A 289 21.06 -5.11 -11.51
N PRO A 290 20.41 -6.26 -11.83
CA PRO A 290 20.31 -7.37 -10.88
C PRO A 290 21.69 -7.83 -10.42
N ASN A 291 21.85 -8.04 -9.12
CA ASN A 291 23.11 -8.45 -8.50
C ASN A 291 22.99 -9.88 -7.94
N ARG A 292 23.86 -10.79 -8.40
CA ARG A 292 23.87 -12.19 -7.94
C ARG A 292 24.76 -12.30 -6.71
N PHE A 293 24.16 -12.51 -5.55
CA PHE A 293 24.88 -12.63 -4.30
C PHE A 293 25.27 -14.08 -4.01
N HIS A 294 26.56 -14.32 -3.85
CA HIS A 294 27.10 -15.61 -3.39
C HIS A 294 28.44 -15.42 -2.65
N GLY A 295 28.71 -16.28 -1.65
CA GLY A 295 29.85 -16.11 -0.75
C GLY A 295 31.22 -16.06 -1.43
N LYS A 296 31.43 -16.83 -2.52
CA LYS A 296 32.72 -16.80 -3.25
C LYS A 296 33.02 -15.43 -3.83
N ALA A 297 32.03 -14.77 -4.42
CA ALA A 297 32.21 -13.44 -5.01
C ALA A 297 32.50 -12.38 -3.93
N VAL A 298 31.87 -12.50 -2.76
CA VAL A 298 32.16 -11.62 -1.62
C VAL A 298 33.59 -11.83 -1.09
N GLN A 299 34.06 -13.09 -1.04
CA GLN A 299 35.44 -13.41 -0.64
C GLN A 299 36.50 -12.83 -1.60
N GLU A 300 36.20 -12.75 -2.89
CA GLU A 300 37.08 -12.07 -3.85
C GLU A 300 37.17 -10.57 -3.56
N GLY A 301 36.07 -9.94 -3.18
CA GLY A 301 36.05 -8.55 -2.69
C GLY A 301 36.86 -8.34 -1.40
N GLN A 302 36.84 -9.33 -0.51
CA GLN A 302 37.58 -9.30 0.76
C GLN A 302 39.11 -9.37 0.57
N ARG A 303 39.57 -10.03 -0.52
CA ARG A 303 41.01 -10.15 -0.81
C ARG A 303 41.65 -8.90 -1.42
N LYS A 304 40.86 -7.99 -1.91
CA LYS A 304 41.27 -6.71 -2.47
C LYS A 304 41.26 -5.62 -1.42
#